data_1dc25a9e2b928865cae7700a03df87de
#
_entry.id   1dc25a9e2b928865cae7700a03df87de
#
_cell.length_a   1.000
_cell.length_b   1.000
_cell.length_c   1.000
_cell.angle_alpha   90.00
_cell.angle_beta   90.00
_cell.angle_gamma   90.00
#
_symmetry.space_group_name_H-M   'P 1'
#
loop_
_entity.id
_entity.type
_entity.pdbx_description
1 polymer ?
#
loop_
_entity_poly.entity_id
_entity_poly.type
_entity_poly.pdbx_seq_one_letter_code
_entity_poly.pdbx_strand_id
1 'polypeptide(L)'
;MIIGNIHHLQPWLPAALREAIEHVIAQVSEATPLGKHDIDGDNLFYLISEDTTEPQAARRAEYHARYLDIQIVLRGSEGMTFSTLPPGEPQTDWMAEKDIAFLAEGQQEKTVILNEGDFVVFYPGEVHKPLCAVGAPAKVRKAVVKMLMA
;
A
#
# COMPACT_ATOMS: atom_id res chain seq x y z
N MET A 1 -5.38 9.66 -3.62
CA MET A 1 -4.02 9.13 -3.38
C MET A 1 -3.13 10.24 -2.84
N ILE A 2 -2.27 9.90 -1.90
CA ILE A 2 -1.30 10.84 -1.32
C ILE A 2 0.07 10.16 -1.37
N ILE A 3 1.12 10.91 -1.72
CA ILE A 3 2.51 10.43 -1.67
C ILE A 3 3.29 11.35 -0.74
N GLY A 4 4.16 10.79 0.09
CA GLY A 4 5.00 11.55 0.99
C GLY A 4 6.17 10.74 1.50
N ASN A 5 6.88 11.32 2.47
CA ASN A 5 7.98 10.68 3.15
C ASN A 5 7.77 10.74 4.66
N ILE A 6 8.03 9.65 5.36
CA ILE A 6 7.78 9.53 6.80
C ILE A 6 8.62 10.48 7.65
N HIS A 7 9.74 10.98 7.12
CA HIS A 7 10.60 11.94 7.81
C HIS A 7 10.19 13.40 7.58
N HIS A 8 9.27 13.63 6.66
CA HIS A 8 8.81 14.98 6.27
C HIS A 8 7.30 14.97 6.02
N LEU A 9 6.51 14.65 7.06
CA LEU A 9 5.06 14.59 6.93
C LEU A 9 4.49 15.98 6.61
N GLN A 10 3.63 16.03 5.60
CA GLN A 10 3.01 17.28 5.17
C GLN A 10 2.10 17.83 6.28
N PRO A 11 2.12 19.16 6.53
CA PRO A 11 1.30 19.75 7.59
C PRO A 11 -0.21 19.56 7.39
N TRP A 12 -0.64 19.43 6.14
CA TRP A 12 -2.04 19.28 5.73
C TRP A 12 -2.47 17.80 5.60
N LEU A 13 -1.59 16.84 5.92
CA LEU A 13 -1.96 15.43 5.97
C LEU A 13 -3.07 15.24 7.01
N PRO A 14 -4.17 14.52 6.69
CA PRO A 14 -5.22 14.26 7.66
C PRO A 14 -4.67 13.67 8.97
N ALA A 15 -5.17 14.15 10.10
CA ALA A 15 -4.65 13.80 11.43
C ALA A 15 -4.66 12.29 11.68
N ALA A 16 -5.71 11.57 11.28
CA ALA A 16 -5.79 10.13 11.47
C ALA A 16 -4.68 9.38 10.71
N LEU A 17 -4.34 9.82 9.51
CA LEU A 17 -3.26 9.23 8.71
C LEU A 17 -1.90 9.53 9.32
N ARG A 18 -1.69 10.77 9.76
CA ARG A 18 -0.47 11.18 10.46
C ARG A 18 -0.24 10.33 11.71
N GLU A 19 -1.25 10.21 12.55
CA GLU A 19 -1.17 9.44 13.80
C GLU A 19 -0.84 7.97 13.53
N ALA A 20 -1.46 7.36 12.52
CA ALA A 20 -1.18 5.98 12.13
C ALA A 20 0.27 5.81 11.66
N ILE A 21 0.75 6.71 10.81
CA ILE A 21 2.15 6.69 10.33
C ILE A 21 3.13 6.86 11.50
N GLU A 22 2.88 7.83 12.36
CA GLU A 22 3.74 8.09 13.54
C GLU A 22 3.78 6.89 14.48
N HIS A 23 2.63 6.22 14.68
CA HIS A 23 2.57 5.00 15.49
C HIS A 23 3.46 3.90 14.90
N VAL A 24 3.35 3.65 13.61
CA VAL A 24 4.16 2.62 12.93
C VAL A 24 5.65 2.96 13.02
N ILE A 25 6.03 4.19 12.75
CA ILE A 25 7.43 4.64 12.84
C ILE A 25 8.00 4.40 14.26
N ALA A 26 7.21 4.67 15.30
CA ALA A 26 7.64 4.52 16.69
C ALA A 26 7.78 3.04 17.11
N GLN A 27 7.03 2.13 16.50
CA GLN A 27 6.96 0.71 16.90
C GLN A 27 7.79 -0.22 16.03
N VAL A 28 8.03 0.12 14.77
CA VAL A 28 8.64 -0.79 13.80
C VAL A 28 10.14 -0.65 13.76
N SER A 29 10.82 -1.80 13.76
CA SER A 29 12.27 -1.93 13.54
C SER A 29 12.52 -3.11 12.60
N GLU A 30 13.78 -3.36 12.27
CA GLU A 30 14.16 -4.56 11.50
C GLU A 30 13.85 -5.86 12.25
N ALA A 31 13.77 -5.81 13.59
CA ALA A 31 13.43 -6.96 14.43
C ALA A 31 11.91 -7.20 14.52
N THR A 32 11.08 -6.30 14.03
CA THR A 32 9.62 -6.47 14.08
C THR A 32 9.21 -7.68 13.23
N PRO A 33 8.47 -8.66 13.82
CA PRO A 33 8.05 -9.85 13.09
C PRO A 33 7.17 -9.53 11.89
N LEU A 34 7.28 -10.35 10.85
CA LEU A 34 6.35 -10.32 9.72
C LEU A 34 4.94 -10.67 10.19
N GLY A 35 3.95 -10.16 9.49
CA GLY A 35 2.54 -10.45 9.75
C GLY A 35 1.78 -9.26 10.32
N LYS A 36 0.62 -9.55 10.89
CA LYS A 36 -0.33 -8.55 11.38
C LYS A 36 0.03 -8.04 12.77
N HIS A 37 -0.06 -6.73 12.94
CA HIS A 37 0.14 -6.03 14.21
C HIS A 37 -1.05 -5.11 14.47
N ASP A 38 -1.70 -5.26 15.62
CA ASP A 38 -2.87 -4.48 15.96
C ASP A 38 -2.49 -3.08 16.47
N ILE A 39 -3.29 -2.09 16.08
CA ILE A 39 -3.31 -0.76 16.70
C ILE A 39 -4.67 -0.57 17.40
N ASP A 40 -5.76 -0.81 16.69
CA ASP A 40 -7.14 -0.75 17.18
C ASP A 40 -8.00 -1.86 16.55
N GLY A 41 -7.63 -3.11 16.83
CA GLY A 41 -8.33 -4.28 16.31
C GLY A 41 -8.48 -4.27 14.80
N ASP A 42 -9.71 -4.48 14.33
CA ASP A 42 -10.00 -4.47 12.90
C ASP A 42 -10.23 -3.06 12.34
N ASN A 43 -10.31 -2.03 13.19
CA ASN A 43 -10.44 -0.64 12.73
C ASN A 43 -9.13 -0.08 12.21
N LEU A 44 -8.02 -0.49 12.81
CA LEU A 44 -6.69 -0.02 12.44
C LEU A 44 -5.63 -1.05 12.81
N PHE A 45 -4.89 -1.52 11.83
CA PHE A 45 -3.78 -2.46 12.02
C PHE A 45 -2.76 -2.27 10.90
N TYR A 46 -1.61 -2.90 11.02
CA TYR A 46 -0.64 -2.90 9.95
C TYR A 46 -0.04 -4.28 9.73
N LEU A 47 0.43 -4.50 8.52
CA LEU A 47 1.08 -5.73 8.09
C LEU A 47 2.53 -5.42 7.77
N ILE A 48 3.46 -6.21 8.29
CA ILE A 48 4.87 -6.16 7.91
C ILE A 48 5.12 -7.31 6.94
N SER A 49 5.66 -7.00 5.78
CA SER A 49 5.97 -8.01 4.77
C SER A 49 7.38 -7.82 4.21
N GLU A 50 7.94 -8.92 3.75
CA GLU A 50 9.14 -8.96 2.91
C GLU A 50 8.80 -9.76 1.67
N ASP A 51 8.83 -9.09 0.52
CA ASP A 51 8.43 -9.67 -0.75
C ASP A 51 9.49 -9.37 -1.80
N THR A 52 9.51 -10.17 -2.87
CA THR A 52 10.32 -9.90 -4.04
C THR A 52 9.46 -9.20 -5.07
N THR A 53 9.91 -8.05 -5.53
CA THR A 53 9.24 -7.32 -6.61
C THR A 53 9.30 -8.14 -7.91
N GLU A 54 8.33 -7.90 -8.78
CA GLU A 54 8.21 -8.59 -10.06
C GLU A 54 8.07 -7.57 -11.19
N PRO A 55 8.38 -7.95 -12.43
CA PRO A 55 8.09 -7.07 -13.58
C PRO A 55 6.62 -6.63 -13.56
N GLN A 56 6.38 -5.39 -13.90
CA GLN A 56 5.04 -4.80 -13.89
C GLN A 56 4.01 -5.67 -14.65
N ALA A 57 4.40 -6.26 -15.77
CA ALA A 57 3.52 -7.11 -16.57
C ALA A 57 3.11 -8.42 -15.86
N ALA A 58 3.85 -8.85 -14.84
CA ALA A 58 3.53 -10.04 -14.05
C ALA A 58 2.62 -9.73 -12.84
N ARG A 59 2.37 -8.44 -12.55
CA ARG A 59 1.55 -8.02 -11.43
C ARG A 59 0.14 -7.69 -11.89
N ARG A 60 -0.82 -7.83 -10.99
CA ARG A 60 -2.21 -7.43 -11.22
C ARG A 60 -2.54 -6.16 -10.46
N ALA A 61 -3.37 -5.32 -11.06
CA ALA A 61 -3.96 -4.18 -10.37
C ALA A 61 -5.07 -4.66 -9.43
N GLU A 62 -5.21 -3.98 -8.30
CA GLU A 62 -6.16 -4.30 -7.25
C GLU A 62 -6.83 -3.05 -6.73
N TYR A 63 -7.96 -3.20 -6.03
CA TYR A 63 -8.58 -2.15 -5.24
C TYR A 63 -9.34 -2.76 -4.06
N HIS A 64 -9.63 -1.90 -3.07
CA HIS A 64 -10.33 -2.26 -1.85
C HIS A 64 -11.60 -1.43 -1.73
N ALA A 65 -12.59 -1.91 -0.98
CA ALA A 65 -13.86 -1.20 -0.80
C ALA A 65 -14.02 -0.59 0.61
N ARG A 66 -13.42 -1.22 1.63
CA ARG A 66 -13.63 -0.83 3.02
C ARG A 66 -12.41 -0.16 3.66
N TYR A 67 -11.23 -0.65 3.36
CA TYR A 67 -9.98 -0.18 3.97
C TYR A 67 -9.23 0.78 3.08
N LEU A 68 -8.69 1.82 3.70
CA LEU A 68 -7.65 2.65 3.15
C LEU A 68 -6.31 1.97 3.43
N ASP A 69 -5.40 2.02 2.46
CA ASP A 69 -4.02 1.54 2.61
C ASP A 69 -3.07 2.71 2.78
N ILE A 70 -2.17 2.61 3.77
CA ILE A 70 -0.95 3.41 3.81
C ILE A 70 0.20 2.44 3.64
N GLN A 71 0.91 2.53 2.53
CA GLN A 71 2.02 1.63 2.21
C GLN A 71 3.34 2.37 2.38
N ILE A 72 4.18 1.88 3.27
CA ILE A 72 5.45 2.50 3.65
C ILE A 72 6.59 1.56 3.26
N VAL A 73 7.54 2.04 2.48
CA VAL A 73 8.76 1.29 2.17
C VAL A 73 9.72 1.42 3.32
N LEU A 74 9.99 0.32 4.01
CA LEU A 74 10.92 0.26 5.14
C LEU A 74 12.36 -0.01 4.69
N ARG A 75 12.53 -0.81 3.63
CA ARG A 75 13.84 -1.13 3.06
C ARG A 75 13.67 -1.55 1.61
N GLY A 76 14.59 -1.12 0.76
CA GLY A 76 14.57 -1.39 -0.68
C GLY A 76 13.82 -0.33 -1.46
N SER A 77 13.37 -0.69 -2.65
CA SER A 77 12.60 0.19 -3.54
C SER A 77 11.49 -0.59 -4.19
N GLU A 78 10.38 0.07 -4.40
CA GLU A 78 9.18 -0.55 -4.98
C GLU A 78 8.61 0.38 -6.05
N GLY A 79 8.32 -0.17 -7.24
CA GLY A 79 7.49 0.49 -8.21
C GLY A 79 6.02 0.20 -7.93
N MET A 80 5.17 1.19 -8.14
CA MET A 80 3.72 1.00 -8.11
C MET A 80 3.10 1.67 -9.31
N THR A 81 2.08 1.02 -9.87
CA THR A 81 1.21 1.71 -10.80
C THR A 81 -0.11 2.05 -10.11
N PHE A 82 -0.75 3.07 -10.59
CA PHE A 82 -2.08 3.46 -10.13
C PHE A 82 -2.85 4.08 -11.28
N SER A 83 -4.18 4.14 -11.12
CA SER A 83 -5.05 4.78 -12.09
C SER A 83 -5.91 5.83 -11.39
N THR A 84 -6.19 6.92 -12.09
CA THR A 84 -7.14 7.94 -11.64
C THR A 84 -8.56 7.64 -12.08
N LEU A 85 -8.76 6.57 -12.86
CA LEU A 85 -10.08 6.13 -13.30
C LEU A 85 -10.70 5.18 -12.27
N PRO A 86 -12.03 5.14 -12.17
CA PRO A 86 -12.69 4.15 -11.33
C PRO A 86 -12.38 2.73 -11.82
N PRO A 87 -12.43 1.73 -10.94
CA PRO A 87 -12.21 0.36 -11.35
C PRO A 87 -13.27 -0.10 -12.36
N GLY A 88 -12.83 -0.89 -13.35
CA GLY A 88 -13.75 -1.60 -14.24
C GLY A 88 -14.23 -2.91 -13.62
N GLU A 89 -14.76 -3.79 -14.44
CA GLU A 89 -15.21 -5.11 -13.99
C GLU A 89 -14.03 -5.94 -13.47
N PRO A 90 -14.13 -6.51 -12.26
CA PRO A 90 -13.05 -7.31 -11.70
C PRO A 90 -12.91 -8.64 -12.46
N GLN A 91 -11.67 -9.06 -12.67
CA GLN A 91 -11.34 -10.40 -13.15
C GLN A 91 -11.50 -11.44 -12.05
N THR A 92 -11.09 -11.09 -10.84
CA THR A 92 -11.21 -11.91 -9.64
C THR A 92 -11.77 -11.02 -8.53
N ASP A 93 -12.90 -11.43 -7.98
CA ASP A 93 -13.60 -10.65 -6.95
C ASP A 93 -13.63 -11.42 -5.63
N TRP A 94 -12.81 -10.97 -4.67
CA TRP A 94 -12.81 -11.45 -3.28
C TRP A 94 -13.18 -10.32 -2.31
N MET A 95 -14.00 -9.39 -2.79
CA MET A 95 -14.35 -8.20 -2.01
C MET A 95 -15.09 -8.54 -0.72
N ALA A 96 -16.01 -9.50 -0.77
CA ALA A 96 -16.78 -9.89 0.40
C ALA A 96 -15.92 -10.57 1.47
N GLU A 97 -14.97 -11.41 1.08
CA GLU A 97 -14.17 -12.23 2.00
C GLU A 97 -12.91 -11.52 2.48
N LYS A 98 -12.24 -10.78 1.60
CA LYS A 98 -10.89 -10.24 1.83
C LYS A 98 -10.74 -8.76 1.54
N ASP A 99 -11.83 -8.09 1.16
CA ASP A 99 -11.79 -6.67 0.77
C ASP A 99 -10.81 -6.38 -0.38
N ILE A 100 -10.73 -7.26 -1.36
CA ILE A 100 -9.87 -7.10 -2.51
C ILE A 100 -10.52 -7.62 -3.80
N ALA A 101 -10.34 -6.89 -4.88
CA ALA A 101 -10.64 -7.36 -6.22
C ALA A 101 -9.47 -7.06 -7.14
N PHE A 102 -9.25 -7.95 -8.10
CA PHE A 102 -8.17 -7.82 -9.08
C PHE A 102 -8.74 -7.54 -10.46
N LEU A 103 -8.05 -6.68 -11.20
CA LEU A 103 -8.38 -6.33 -12.57
C LEU A 103 -7.48 -7.09 -13.55
N ALA A 104 -8.02 -7.45 -14.71
CA ALA A 104 -7.24 -8.13 -15.76
C ALA A 104 -6.12 -7.25 -16.30
N GLU A 105 -6.43 -5.98 -16.53
CA GLU A 105 -5.50 -4.98 -17.05
C GLU A 105 -5.73 -3.65 -16.33
N GLY A 106 -4.66 -2.92 -16.12
CA GLY A 106 -4.74 -1.55 -15.62
C GLY A 106 -5.12 -0.61 -16.75
N GLN A 107 -5.96 0.37 -16.46
CA GLN A 107 -6.36 1.41 -17.41
C GLN A 107 -5.63 2.70 -17.12
N GLN A 108 -4.96 3.25 -18.11
CA GLN A 108 -4.23 4.51 -18.00
C GLN A 108 -3.31 4.54 -16.77
N GLU A 109 -2.52 3.49 -16.61
CA GLU A 109 -1.61 3.36 -15.48
C GLU A 109 -0.56 4.45 -15.46
N LYS A 110 -0.36 5.01 -14.28
CA LYS A 110 0.75 5.91 -13.94
C LYS A 110 1.68 5.17 -13.01
N THR A 111 2.96 5.46 -13.08
CA THR A 111 3.98 4.78 -12.28
C THR A 111 4.59 5.74 -11.28
N VAL A 112 4.81 5.28 -10.06
CA VAL A 112 5.61 5.95 -9.06
C VAL A 112 6.66 4.98 -8.53
N ILE A 113 7.84 5.50 -8.21
CA ILE A 113 8.91 4.75 -7.57
C ILE A 113 9.01 5.23 -6.12
N LEU A 114 8.88 4.28 -5.18
CA LEU A 114 9.02 4.54 -3.75
C LEU A 114 10.36 4.00 -3.27
N ASN A 115 11.12 4.84 -2.60
CA ASN A 115 12.37 4.48 -1.94
C ASN A 115 12.16 4.35 -0.44
N GLU A 116 13.16 3.91 0.28
CA GLU A 116 13.12 3.77 1.74
C GLU A 116 12.66 5.09 2.40
N GLY A 117 11.63 4.98 3.23
CA GLY A 117 11.00 6.12 3.91
C GLY A 117 9.83 6.75 3.16
N ASP A 118 9.65 6.44 1.88
CA ASP A 118 8.49 6.94 1.14
C ASP A 118 7.23 6.16 1.52
N PHE A 119 6.09 6.85 1.47
CA PHE A 119 4.78 6.22 1.63
C PHE A 119 3.82 6.68 0.56
N VAL A 120 2.79 5.86 0.34
CA VAL A 120 1.66 6.18 -0.52
C VAL A 120 0.37 5.81 0.20
N VAL A 121 -0.67 6.62 0.01
CA VAL A 121 -2.01 6.37 0.54
C VAL A 121 -2.94 6.08 -0.62
N PHE A 122 -3.65 4.95 -0.55
CA PHE A 122 -4.73 4.63 -1.46
C PHE A 122 -6.04 4.54 -0.69
N TYR A 123 -7.01 5.35 -1.11
CA TYR A 123 -8.37 5.33 -0.56
C TYR A 123 -9.17 4.18 -1.18
N PRO A 124 -10.27 3.75 -0.54
CA PRO A 124 -11.16 2.76 -1.15
C PRO A 124 -11.56 3.16 -2.58
N GLY A 125 -11.55 2.17 -3.48
CA GLY A 125 -11.86 2.37 -4.90
C GLY A 125 -10.69 2.86 -5.76
N GLU A 126 -9.56 3.25 -5.17
CA GLU A 126 -8.39 3.65 -5.93
C GLU A 126 -7.61 2.44 -6.43
N VAL A 127 -7.53 2.31 -7.74
CA VAL A 127 -6.85 1.18 -8.41
C VAL A 127 -5.35 1.36 -8.33
N HIS A 128 -4.66 0.33 -7.86
CA HIS A 128 -3.21 0.32 -7.74
C HIS A 128 -2.62 -1.07 -7.96
N LYS A 129 -1.35 -1.10 -8.32
CA LYS A 129 -0.59 -2.34 -8.58
C LYS A 129 0.72 -2.26 -7.80
N PRO A 130 0.80 -2.93 -6.64
CA PRO A 130 2.02 -2.90 -5.81
C PRO A 130 3.06 -3.91 -6.30
N LEU A 131 4.24 -3.86 -5.69
CA LEU A 131 5.35 -4.81 -5.85
C LEU A 131 5.88 -4.92 -7.27
N CYS A 132 5.89 -3.82 -8.01
CA CYS A 132 6.53 -3.76 -9.31
C CYS A 132 8.04 -3.56 -9.15
N ALA A 133 8.82 -4.28 -9.94
CA ALA A 133 10.27 -4.16 -9.92
C ALA A 133 10.74 -2.80 -10.44
N VAL A 134 11.75 -2.25 -9.76
CA VAL A 134 12.50 -1.08 -10.22
C VAL A 134 13.79 -1.62 -10.82
N GLY A 135 13.82 -1.81 -12.14
CA GLY A 135 14.87 -2.57 -12.79
C GLY A 135 14.69 -4.06 -12.58
N ALA A 136 15.70 -4.75 -12.02
CA ALA A 136 15.60 -6.17 -11.70
C ALA A 136 14.72 -6.41 -10.46
N PRO A 137 14.04 -7.58 -10.38
CA PRO A 137 13.36 -8.00 -9.17
C PRO A 137 14.30 -7.99 -7.96
N ALA A 138 13.81 -7.46 -6.83
CA ALA A 138 14.58 -7.35 -5.61
C ALA A 138 13.66 -7.43 -4.39
N LYS A 139 14.24 -7.73 -3.24
CA LYS A 139 13.49 -7.75 -1.99
C LYS A 139 13.12 -6.35 -1.54
N VAL A 140 11.90 -6.20 -1.06
CA VAL A 140 11.40 -4.99 -0.39
C VAL A 140 10.75 -5.39 0.93
N ARG A 141 11.06 -4.63 1.98
CA ARG A 141 10.38 -4.73 3.28
C ARG A 141 9.47 -3.53 3.41
N LYS A 142 8.22 -3.78 3.76
CA LYS A 142 7.22 -2.72 3.81
C LYS A 142 6.24 -2.91 4.97
N ALA A 143 5.66 -1.82 5.40
CA ALA A 143 4.50 -1.79 6.27
C ALA A 143 3.29 -1.35 5.45
N VAL A 144 2.19 -2.08 5.58
CA VAL A 144 0.91 -1.69 4.99
C VAL A 144 -0.07 -1.46 6.12
N VAL A 145 -0.43 -0.21 6.36
CA VAL A 145 -1.42 0.16 7.36
C VAL A 145 -2.80 0.02 6.72
N LYS A 146 -3.69 -0.69 7.41
CA LYS A 146 -5.08 -0.86 7.03
C LYS A 146 -5.97 -0.06 7.96
N MET A 147 -6.67 0.94 7.43
CA MET A 147 -7.58 1.80 8.18
C MET A 147 -8.99 1.62 7.66
N LEU A 148 -9.88 1.15 8.52
CA LEU A 148 -11.28 0.97 8.16
C LEU A 148 -11.95 2.33 7.95
N MET A 149 -12.55 2.54 6.78
CA MET A 149 -13.15 3.84 6.42
C MET A 149 -14.64 3.92 6.70
N ALA A 150 -15.31 2.79 6.77
CA ALA A 150 -16.74 2.81 7.10
C ALA A 150 -17.27 1.40 7.33
#